data_cb5413a89887a8139e9aa5775d1fc20d
#
_entry.id   cb5413a89887a8139e9aa5775d1fc20d
#
_cell.length_a   1.000
_cell.length_b   1.000
_cell.length_c   1.000
_cell.angle_alpha   90.00
_cell.angle_beta   90.00
_cell.angle_gamma   90.00
#
_symmetry.space_group_name_H-M   'P 1'
#
loop_
_entity.id
_entity.type
_entity.pdbx_description
1 polymer ?
#
loop_
_entity_poly.entity_id
_entity_poly.type
_entity_poly.pdbx_seq_one_letter_code
_entity_poly.pdbx_strand_id
1 'polypeptide(L)'
;MRGEKSFFRTVCTLAIPAALQSLLQSSFSLVDQIMIGQLGAVSVAAVGLAGKFASIYAVVIAAIGAVAGIMISQYLGQNAPAEVRRSFFTNLWLGFGLAGAFTALCLLCPGAIMRAYTADAQTLQTAAGYLRLLAGTYLPMAGATMLAAAFRCAEKPRLPLYAGIASALLNTVLNDILIFGKCGFAAMGATGAGIATVLSQWVNFLLMLLFCRKTPPLPAADGRRTPPVRGRGRQHLAMLLPLLICEVTWSLGENVYAAIYGRMGTDASAAMTLTAPVQGLVIGALCGLSQAAGVIVGKRLGSGDEDAAYAAGKRLLVYGAAGAALLSVLVVLLSGVYVEIYQVEDGVKRLTRQILTAYALVAPCKVLNMILGGGILRSGGRTAYVMAIDLVGTWGFGVPAGLVTAFVFALPIPYVYFALSLEECLRFGISLAVFRRRRWMRRLSAHAD
;
A
#
# COMPACT_ATOMS: atom_id res chain seq x y z
N MET A 1 22.10 23.47 -12.87
CA MET A 1 21.29 22.96 -13.98
C MET A 1 21.58 21.50 -14.40
N ARG A 2 22.84 21.07 -14.64
CA ARG A 2 23.11 19.63 -14.98
C ARG A 2 22.74 18.66 -13.85
N GLY A 3 23.02 18.97 -12.59
CA GLY A 3 22.68 18.11 -11.44
C GLY A 3 21.17 18.04 -11.15
N GLU A 4 20.39 19.07 -11.47
CA GLU A 4 18.93 19.06 -11.27
C GLU A 4 18.20 18.20 -12.29
N LYS A 5 18.62 18.28 -13.58
CA LYS A 5 18.07 17.42 -14.64
C LYS A 5 18.36 15.95 -14.35
N SER A 6 19.54 15.64 -13.81
CA SER A 6 19.92 14.28 -13.39
C SER A 6 19.03 13.79 -12.22
N PHE A 7 18.80 14.63 -11.20
CA PHE A 7 17.96 14.27 -10.06
C PHE A 7 16.50 14.04 -10.46
N PHE A 8 15.91 14.95 -11.24
CA PHE A 8 14.54 14.81 -11.74
C PHE A 8 14.37 13.52 -12.57
N ARG A 9 15.32 13.22 -13.45
CA ARG A 9 15.34 11.97 -14.23
C ARG A 9 15.36 10.74 -13.32
N THR A 10 16.18 10.74 -12.27
CA THR A 10 16.23 9.64 -11.30
C THR A 10 14.88 9.48 -10.58
N VAL A 11 14.27 10.60 -10.13
CA VAL A 11 12.94 10.56 -9.50
C VAL A 11 11.91 9.99 -10.45
N CYS A 12 11.83 10.45 -11.69
CA CYS A 12 10.88 9.93 -12.68
C CYS A 12 11.11 8.44 -12.98
N THR A 13 12.36 8.00 -13.07
CA THR A 13 12.70 6.59 -13.32
C THR A 13 12.20 5.67 -12.21
N LEU A 14 12.18 6.14 -10.97
CA LEU A 14 11.68 5.39 -9.82
C LEU A 14 10.18 5.57 -9.62
N ALA A 15 9.68 6.81 -9.70
CA ALA A 15 8.32 7.16 -9.33
C ALA A 15 7.30 6.71 -10.38
N ILE A 16 7.57 6.90 -11.68
CA ILE A 16 6.58 6.60 -12.74
C ILE A 16 6.23 5.10 -12.79
N PRO A 17 7.19 4.16 -12.81
CA PRO A 17 6.84 2.74 -12.80
C PRO A 17 6.10 2.30 -11.55
N ALA A 18 6.44 2.87 -10.38
CA ALA A 18 5.76 2.55 -9.12
C ALA A 18 4.32 3.10 -9.09
N ALA A 19 4.10 4.31 -9.61
CA ALA A 19 2.77 4.90 -9.76
C ALA A 19 1.91 4.10 -10.75
N LEU A 20 2.46 3.75 -11.91
CA LEU A 20 1.78 2.92 -12.91
C LEU A 20 1.42 1.55 -12.34
N GLN A 21 2.32 0.93 -11.57
CA GLN A 21 2.03 -0.35 -10.89
C GLN A 21 0.83 -0.22 -9.94
N SER A 22 0.77 0.85 -9.14
CA SER A 22 -0.34 1.10 -8.21
C SER A 22 -1.65 1.34 -8.95
N LEU A 23 -1.65 2.17 -9.98
CA LEU A 23 -2.84 2.46 -10.79
C LEU A 23 -3.37 1.22 -11.49
N LEU A 24 -2.50 0.43 -12.11
CA LEU A 24 -2.86 -0.81 -12.76
C LEU A 24 -3.43 -1.82 -11.77
N GLN A 25 -2.81 -1.99 -10.62
CA GLN A 25 -3.28 -2.89 -9.57
C GLN A 25 -4.69 -2.52 -9.09
N SER A 26 -4.97 -1.23 -8.90
CA SER A 26 -6.31 -0.75 -8.55
C SER A 26 -7.33 -1.01 -9.68
N SER A 27 -6.95 -0.78 -10.93
CA SER A 27 -7.82 -1.02 -12.09
C SER A 27 -8.16 -2.50 -12.26
N PHE A 28 -7.18 -3.39 -12.13
CA PHE A 28 -7.43 -4.83 -12.21
C PHE A 28 -8.25 -5.36 -11.04
N SER A 29 -8.07 -4.82 -9.85
CA SER A 29 -8.92 -5.15 -8.70
C SER A 29 -10.39 -4.79 -8.92
N LEU A 30 -10.66 -3.67 -9.61
CA LEU A 30 -12.02 -3.31 -10.00
C LEU A 30 -12.61 -4.29 -11.00
N VAL A 31 -11.85 -4.71 -12.03
CA VAL A 31 -12.28 -5.72 -13.00
C VAL A 31 -12.62 -7.04 -12.30
N ASP A 32 -11.76 -7.50 -11.40
CA ASP A 32 -11.95 -8.71 -10.60
C ASP A 32 -13.25 -8.62 -9.77
N GLN A 33 -13.50 -7.50 -9.09
CA GLN A 33 -14.72 -7.26 -8.33
C GLN A 33 -15.98 -7.27 -9.22
N ILE A 34 -15.93 -6.70 -10.43
CA ILE A 34 -17.04 -6.71 -11.36
C ILE A 34 -17.34 -8.14 -11.81
N MET A 35 -16.31 -8.95 -12.12
CA MET A 35 -16.49 -10.34 -12.54
C MET A 35 -17.10 -11.20 -11.42
N ILE A 36 -16.58 -11.05 -10.18
CA ILE A 36 -17.13 -11.73 -9.01
C ILE A 36 -18.57 -11.26 -8.71
N GLY A 37 -18.86 -9.98 -8.95
CA GLY A 37 -20.18 -9.39 -8.77
C GLY A 37 -21.29 -10.08 -9.56
N GLN A 38 -20.95 -10.73 -10.68
CA GLN A 38 -21.91 -11.48 -11.52
C GLN A 38 -22.26 -12.87 -10.96
N LEU A 39 -21.58 -13.36 -9.92
CA LEU A 39 -21.78 -14.69 -9.34
C LEU A 39 -22.91 -14.76 -8.30
N GLY A 40 -23.59 -13.66 -8.02
CA GLY A 40 -24.66 -13.59 -7.04
C GLY A 40 -24.18 -13.29 -5.61
N ALA A 41 -25.14 -12.93 -4.75
CA ALA A 41 -24.87 -12.34 -3.42
C ALA A 41 -24.03 -13.23 -2.49
N VAL A 42 -24.27 -14.55 -2.48
CA VAL A 42 -23.54 -15.50 -1.63
C VAL A 42 -22.05 -15.52 -1.99
N SER A 43 -21.74 -15.62 -3.30
CA SER A 43 -20.36 -15.65 -3.79
C SER A 43 -19.64 -14.34 -3.52
N VAL A 44 -20.30 -13.19 -3.75
CA VAL A 44 -19.75 -11.86 -3.48
C VAL A 44 -19.44 -11.69 -1.99
N ALA A 45 -20.37 -12.07 -1.11
CA ALA A 45 -20.18 -12.02 0.32
C ALA A 45 -19.04 -12.94 0.77
N ALA A 46 -19.00 -14.19 0.27
CA ALA A 46 -17.97 -15.16 0.63
C ALA A 46 -16.56 -14.70 0.22
N VAL A 47 -16.38 -14.24 -1.02
CA VAL A 47 -15.10 -13.71 -1.53
C VAL A 47 -14.70 -12.46 -0.76
N GLY A 48 -15.65 -11.55 -0.49
CA GLY A 48 -15.41 -10.34 0.28
C GLY A 48 -14.93 -10.63 1.71
N LEU A 49 -15.55 -11.58 2.42
CA LEU A 49 -15.16 -11.95 3.79
C LEU A 49 -13.79 -12.63 3.83
N ALA A 50 -13.54 -13.58 2.93
CA ALA A 50 -12.23 -14.23 2.83
C ALA A 50 -11.13 -13.22 2.43
N GLY A 51 -11.45 -12.28 1.55
CA GLY A 51 -10.56 -11.18 1.15
C GLY A 51 -10.20 -10.26 2.31
N LYS A 52 -11.14 -9.94 3.21
CA LYS A 52 -10.85 -9.18 4.44
C LYS A 52 -9.84 -9.88 5.34
N PHE A 53 -9.96 -11.19 5.51
CA PHE A 53 -8.96 -11.95 6.27
C PHE A 53 -7.61 -11.97 5.56
N ALA A 54 -7.58 -12.22 4.25
CA ALA A 54 -6.37 -12.23 3.45
C ALA A 54 -5.65 -10.85 3.46
N SER A 55 -6.39 -9.75 3.59
CA SER A 55 -5.82 -8.41 3.67
C SER A 55 -4.95 -8.21 4.92
N ILE A 56 -5.21 -8.93 6.02
CA ILE A 56 -4.36 -8.90 7.22
C ILE A 56 -2.94 -9.36 6.87
N TYR A 57 -2.82 -10.46 6.12
CA TYR A 57 -1.53 -10.92 5.64
C TYR A 57 -0.86 -9.90 4.72
N ALA A 58 -1.63 -9.31 3.80
CA ALA A 58 -1.11 -8.32 2.87
C ALA A 58 -0.51 -7.09 3.58
N VAL A 59 -1.16 -6.61 4.63
CA VAL A 59 -0.66 -5.50 5.48
C VAL A 59 0.65 -5.88 6.17
N VAL A 60 0.72 -7.06 6.77
CA VAL A 60 1.92 -7.49 7.51
C VAL A 60 3.10 -7.71 6.55
N ILE A 61 2.89 -8.35 5.40
CA ILE A 61 3.98 -8.57 4.43
C ILE A 61 4.44 -7.25 3.79
N ALA A 62 3.55 -6.28 3.59
CA ALA A 62 3.90 -4.94 3.13
C ALA A 62 4.79 -4.20 4.14
N ALA A 63 4.50 -4.31 5.45
CA ALA A 63 5.35 -3.74 6.51
C ALA A 63 6.76 -4.36 6.52
N ILE A 64 6.87 -5.70 6.39
CA ILE A 64 8.17 -6.38 6.26
C ILE A 64 8.90 -5.89 5.00
N GLY A 65 8.20 -5.75 3.88
CA GLY A 65 8.76 -5.21 2.64
C GLY A 65 9.25 -3.76 2.76
N ALA A 66 8.55 -2.94 3.53
CA ALA A 66 8.97 -1.58 3.83
C ALA A 66 10.26 -1.54 4.67
N VAL A 67 10.36 -2.38 5.72
CA VAL A 67 11.59 -2.52 6.52
C VAL A 67 12.75 -3.00 5.65
N ALA A 68 12.52 -4.00 4.79
CA ALA A 68 13.52 -4.47 3.83
C ALA A 68 13.99 -3.31 2.93
N GLY A 69 13.08 -2.51 2.40
CA GLY A 69 13.40 -1.34 1.58
C GLY A 69 14.25 -0.30 2.31
N ILE A 70 13.94 0.01 3.56
CA ILE A 70 14.70 0.94 4.41
C ILE A 70 16.13 0.41 4.60
N MET A 71 16.26 -0.85 5.02
CA MET A 71 17.57 -1.45 5.31
C MET A 71 18.43 -1.59 4.04
N ILE A 72 17.85 -2.11 2.96
CA ILE A 72 18.56 -2.30 1.68
C ILE A 72 19.01 -0.97 1.11
N SER A 73 18.16 0.07 1.11
CA SER A 73 18.52 1.38 0.55
C SER A 73 19.66 2.04 1.33
N GLN A 74 19.64 1.98 2.66
CA GLN A 74 20.71 2.53 3.48
C GLN A 74 22.03 1.74 3.34
N TYR A 75 21.99 0.40 3.35
CA TYR A 75 23.20 -0.41 3.17
C TYR A 75 23.78 -0.32 1.76
N LEU A 76 22.96 -0.12 0.74
CA LEU A 76 23.45 0.24 -0.61
C LEU A 76 24.18 1.58 -0.60
N GLY A 77 23.66 2.58 0.12
CA GLY A 77 24.33 3.87 0.29
C GLY A 77 25.67 3.77 1.03
N GLN A 78 25.81 2.79 1.93
CA GLN A 78 27.06 2.51 2.68
C GLN A 78 28.09 1.71 1.87
N ASN A 79 27.75 1.26 0.64
CA ASN A 79 28.55 0.31 -0.11
C ASN A 79 28.85 -0.98 0.69
N ALA A 80 27.87 -1.49 1.43
CA ALA A 80 27.99 -2.67 2.30
C ALA A 80 27.24 -3.89 1.69
N PRO A 81 27.78 -4.56 0.65
CA PRO A 81 27.09 -5.60 -0.12
C PRO A 81 26.67 -6.80 0.74
N ALA A 82 27.49 -7.20 1.71
CA ALA A 82 27.19 -8.28 2.62
C ALA A 82 25.93 -7.97 3.46
N GLU A 83 25.78 -6.72 3.92
CA GLU A 83 24.66 -6.28 4.72
C GLU A 83 23.37 -6.15 3.91
N VAL A 84 23.47 -5.69 2.66
CA VAL A 84 22.35 -5.68 1.71
C VAL A 84 21.79 -7.09 1.54
N ARG A 85 22.63 -8.07 1.24
CA ARG A 85 22.22 -9.47 1.05
C ARG A 85 21.61 -10.05 2.33
N ARG A 86 22.28 -9.85 3.46
CA ARG A 86 21.82 -10.36 4.75
C ARG A 86 20.45 -9.77 5.12
N SER A 87 20.28 -8.46 4.97
CA SER A 87 19.00 -7.80 5.21
C SER A 87 17.89 -8.36 4.31
N PHE A 88 18.19 -8.54 3.02
CA PHE A 88 17.23 -9.14 2.09
C PHE A 88 16.80 -10.53 2.53
N PHE A 89 17.75 -11.44 2.81
CA PHE A 89 17.43 -12.81 3.18
C PHE A 89 16.75 -12.90 4.56
N THR A 90 17.13 -12.06 5.52
CA THR A 90 16.43 -12.01 6.83
C THR A 90 14.96 -11.67 6.66
N ASN A 91 14.64 -10.63 5.88
CA ASN A 91 13.26 -10.25 5.61
C ASN A 91 12.53 -11.28 4.76
N LEU A 92 13.20 -11.91 3.81
CA LEU A 92 12.63 -12.97 2.97
C LEU A 92 12.22 -14.20 3.82
N TRP A 93 13.12 -14.67 4.70
CA TRP A 93 12.81 -15.79 5.58
C TRP A 93 11.75 -15.48 6.61
N LEU A 94 11.73 -14.24 7.13
CA LEU A 94 10.65 -13.79 8.00
C LEU A 94 9.31 -13.77 7.24
N GLY A 95 9.30 -13.26 6.00
CA GLY A 95 8.13 -13.27 5.13
C GLY A 95 7.64 -14.68 4.80
N PHE A 96 8.55 -15.62 4.51
CA PHE A 96 8.20 -17.02 4.23
C PHE A 96 7.70 -17.74 5.48
N GLY A 97 8.29 -17.49 6.66
CA GLY A 97 7.79 -18.04 7.91
C GLY A 97 6.36 -17.58 8.22
N LEU A 98 6.08 -16.29 8.02
CA LEU A 98 4.74 -15.74 8.15
C LEU A 98 3.78 -16.33 7.10
N ALA A 99 4.21 -16.43 5.84
CA ALA A 99 3.44 -17.07 4.77
C ALA A 99 3.07 -18.51 5.14
N GLY A 100 4.03 -19.28 5.65
CA GLY A 100 3.79 -20.65 6.11
C GLY A 100 2.77 -20.72 7.24
N ALA A 101 2.88 -19.83 8.23
CA ALA A 101 1.93 -19.75 9.34
C ALA A 101 0.50 -19.41 8.86
N PHE A 102 0.34 -18.41 8.00
CA PHE A 102 -0.97 -18.07 7.42
C PHE A 102 -1.52 -19.16 6.50
N THR A 103 -0.66 -19.78 5.68
CA THR A 103 -1.03 -20.93 4.87
C THR A 103 -1.55 -22.07 5.73
N ALA A 104 -0.81 -22.47 6.77
CA ALA A 104 -1.23 -23.52 7.69
C ALA A 104 -2.57 -23.17 8.38
N LEU A 105 -2.72 -21.94 8.86
CA LEU A 105 -3.95 -21.47 9.50
C LEU A 105 -5.16 -21.55 8.55
N CYS A 106 -5.01 -21.09 7.30
CA CYS A 106 -6.09 -21.13 6.30
C CYS A 106 -6.41 -22.55 5.80
N LEU A 107 -5.45 -23.46 5.79
CA LEU A 107 -5.68 -24.87 5.41
C LEU A 107 -6.31 -25.67 6.53
N LEU A 108 -5.84 -25.49 7.77
CA LEU A 108 -6.26 -26.30 8.92
C LEU A 108 -7.58 -25.81 9.54
N CYS A 109 -7.77 -24.48 9.63
CA CYS A 109 -8.90 -23.90 10.36
C CYS A 109 -9.75 -22.90 9.56
N PRO A 110 -10.00 -23.06 8.24
CA PRO A 110 -10.70 -22.04 7.44
C PRO A 110 -12.14 -21.83 7.91
N GLY A 111 -12.83 -22.90 8.32
CA GLY A 111 -14.19 -22.81 8.85
C GLY A 111 -14.27 -22.08 10.19
N ALA A 112 -13.29 -22.27 11.09
CA ALA A 112 -13.24 -21.55 12.37
C ALA A 112 -13.00 -20.05 12.14
N ILE A 113 -12.11 -19.70 11.19
CA ILE A 113 -11.86 -18.31 10.82
C ILE A 113 -13.15 -17.68 10.27
N MET A 114 -13.81 -18.33 9.31
CA MET A 114 -14.97 -17.75 8.67
C MET A 114 -16.21 -17.69 9.57
N ARG A 115 -16.34 -18.56 10.58
CA ARG A 115 -17.39 -18.43 11.62
C ARG A 115 -17.31 -17.13 12.40
N ALA A 116 -16.14 -16.55 12.54
CA ALA A 116 -15.98 -15.23 13.19
C ALA A 116 -16.55 -14.08 12.32
N TYR A 117 -16.77 -14.32 11.01
CA TYR A 117 -17.24 -13.30 10.08
C TYR A 117 -18.72 -13.47 9.66
N THR A 118 -19.22 -14.71 9.63
CA THR A 118 -20.60 -14.99 9.20
C THR A 118 -21.20 -16.20 9.92
N ALA A 119 -22.50 -16.12 10.18
CA ALA A 119 -23.30 -17.20 10.73
C ALA A 119 -24.05 -17.98 9.61
N ASP A 120 -24.16 -17.42 8.40
CA ASP A 120 -24.84 -18.07 7.28
C ASP A 120 -24.02 -19.27 6.76
N ALA A 121 -24.63 -20.46 6.79
CA ALA A 121 -23.96 -21.72 6.50
C ALA A 121 -23.45 -21.80 5.05
N GLN A 122 -24.21 -21.29 4.09
CA GLN A 122 -23.85 -21.33 2.67
C GLN A 122 -22.68 -20.39 2.37
N THR A 123 -22.76 -19.16 2.85
CA THR A 123 -21.67 -18.16 2.73
C THR A 123 -20.41 -18.65 3.45
N LEU A 124 -20.55 -19.26 4.63
CA LEU A 124 -19.45 -19.81 5.41
C LEU A 124 -18.71 -20.91 4.64
N GLN A 125 -19.45 -21.87 4.06
CA GLN A 125 -18.85 -22.97 3.32
C GLN A 125 -18.09 -22.46 2.09
N THR A 126 -18.71 -21.55 1.32
CA THR A 126 -18.09 -20.94 0.14
C THR A 126 -16.85 -20.12 0.52
N ALA A 127 -16.94 -19.30 1.57
CA ALA A 127 -15.83 -18.49 2.06
C ALA A 127 -14.65 -19.33 2.59
N ALA A 128 -14.94 -20.41 3.32
CA ALA A 128 -13.92 -21.34 3.81
C ALA A 128 -13.21 -22.07 2.65
N GLY A 129 -13.95 -22.48 1.62
CA GLY A 129 -13.40 -23.07 0.40
C GLY A 129 -12.49 -22.08 -0.34
N TYR A 130 -12.96 -20.86 -0.53
CA TYR A 130 -12.18 -19.79 -1.17
C TYR A 130 -10.93 -19.42 -0.37
N LEU A 131 -11.03 -19.33 0.97
CA LEU A 131 -9.89 -19.03 1.84
C LEU A 131 -8.81 -20.13 1.78
N ARG A 132 -9.20 -21.40 1.66
CA ARG A 132 -8.25 -22.50 1.42
C ARG A 132 -7.46 -22.32 0.14
N LEU A 133 -8.10 -21.88 -0.94
CA LEU A 133 -7.42 -21.59 -2.20
C LEU A 133 -6.46 -20.41 -2.05
N LEU A 134 -6.90 -19.32 -1.41
CA LEU A 134 -6.05 -18.15 -1.17
C LEU A 134 -4.78 -18.49 -0.35
N ALA A 135 -4.78 -19.55 0.44
CA ALA A 135 -3.58 -20.03 1.15
C ALA A 135 -2.39 -20.26 0.19
N GLY A 136 -2.66 -20.66 -1.07
CA GLY A 136 -1.63 -20.82 -2.10
C GLY A 136 -0.99 -19.52 -2.58
N THR A 137 -1.55 -18.35 -2.24
CA THR A 137 -1.03 -17.03 -2.67
C THR A 137 0.01 -16.46 -1.71
N TYR A 138 0.02 -16.85 -0.44
CA TYR A 138 0.84 -16.18 0.58
C TYR A 138 2.34 -16.32 0.34
N LEU A 139 2.79 -17.49 -0.03
CA LEU A 139 4.21 -17.77 -0.27
C LEU A 139 4.75 -17.01 -1.50
N PRO A 140 4.12 -17.07 -2.68
CA PRO A 140 4.57 -16.28 -3.82
C PRO A 140 4.46 -14.77 -3.59
N MET A 141 3.47 -14.31 -2.82
CA MET A 141 3.30 -12.91 -2.46
C MET A 141 4.45 -12.41 -1.57
N ALA A 142 4.90 -13.22 -0.58
CA ALA A 142 6.07 -12.87 0.23
C ALA A 142 7.32 -12.70 -0.64
N GLY A 143 7.61 -13.68 -1.49
CA GLY A 143 8.77 -13.64 -2.38
C GLY A 143 8.73 -12.46 -3.36
N ALA A 144 7.58 -12.23 -4.00
CA ALA A 144 7.40 -11.12 -4.93
C ALA A 144 7.56 -9.76 -4.24
N THR A 145 7.02 -9.58 -3.04
CA THR A 145 7.13 -8.32 -2.27
C THR A 145 8.60 -8.02 -1.91
N MET A 146 9.36 -9.02 -1.47
CA MET A 146 10.78 -8.85 -1.14
C MET A 146 11.63 -8.55 -2.38
N LEU A 147 11.41 -9.26 -3.48
CA LEU A 147 12.10 -8.99 -4.75
C LEU A 147 11.74 -7.61 -5.29
N ALA A 148 10.47 -7.20 -5.22
CA ALA A 148 10.05 -5.87 -5.64
C ALA A 148 10.75 -4.77 -4.83
N ALA A 149 10.89 -4.93 -3.51
CA ALA A 149 11.65 -4.00 -2.67
C ALA A 149 13.13 -3.93 -3.09
N ALA A 150 13.77 -5.08 -3.33
CA ALA A 150 15.16 -5.14 -3.80
C ALA A 150 15.34 -4.48 -5.17
N PHE A 151 14.45 -4.74 -6.14
CA PHE A 151 14.50 -4.11 -7.46
C PHE A 151 14.30 -2.60 -7.40
N ARG A 152 13.40 -2.11 -6.54
CA ARG A 152 13.23 -0.66 -6.34
C ARG A 152 14.49 -0.02 -5.77
N CYS A 153 15.11 -0.63 -4.76
CA CYS A 153 16.37 -0.15 -4.18
C CYS A 153 17.55 -0.21 -5.18
N ALA A 154 17.53 -1.19 -6.10
CA ALA A 154 18.49 -1.30 -7.20
C ALA A 154 18.19 -0.37 -8.38
N GLU A 155 17.20 0.54 -8.26
CA GLU A 155 16.77 1.49 -9.31
C GLU A 155 16.24 0.81 -10.59
N LYS A 156 15.66 -0.39 -10.45
CA LYS A 156 15.06 -1.18 -11.54
C LYS A 156 13.56 -1.43 -11.34
N PRO A 157 12.74 -0.41 -11.02
CA PRO A 157 11.31 -0.59 -10.67
C PRO A 157 10.44 -1.00 -11.86
N ARG A 158 10.96 -0.93 -13.09
CA ARG A 158 10.26 -1.41 -14.30
C ARG A 158 10.04 -2.93 -14.29
N LEU A 159 10.95 -3.69 -13.67
CA LEU A 159 10.85 -5.15 -13.65
C LEU A 159 9.66 -5.65 -12.82
N PRO A 160 9.45 -5.17 -11.57
CA PRO A 160 8.22 -5.44 -10.84
C PRO A 160 6.94 -4.99 -11.55
N LEU A 161 6.99 -3.84 -12.25
CA LEU A 161 5.87 -3.36 -13.05
C LEU A 161 5.50 -4.36 -14.15
N TYR A 162 6.46 -4.84 -14.93
CA TYR A 162 6.20 -5.79 -16.01
C TYR A 162 5.67 -7.13 -15.48
N ALA A 163 6.23 -7.64 -14.38
CA ALA A 163 5.72 -8.85 -13.74
C ALA A 163 4.29 -8.65 -13.23
N GLY A 164 3.98 -7.50 -12.63
CA GLY A 164 2.65 -7.14 -12.17
C GLY A 164 1.63 -7.04 -13.30
N ILE A 165 1.98 -6.40 -14.43
CA ILE A 165 1.12 -6.31 -15.61
C ILE A 165 0.81 -7.70 -16.15
N ALA A 166 1.84 -8.53 -16.37
CA ALA A 166 1.66 -9.88 -16.91
C ALA A 166 0.77 -10.74 -16.00
N SER A 167 0.99 -10.66 -14.68
CA SER A 167 0.19 -11.38 -13.69
C SER A 167 -1.27 -10.91 -13.68
N ALA A 168 -1.50 -9.60 -13.75
CA ALA A 168 -2.84 -9.03 -13.71
C ALA A 168 -3.64 -9.36 -14.98
N LEU A 169 -3.02 -9.28 -16.15
CA LEU A 169 -3.63 -9.72 -17.41
C LEU A 169 -3.98 -11.21 -17.37
N LEU A 170 -3.05 -12.04 -16.89
CA LEU A 170 -3.29 -13.47 -16.73
C LEU A 170 -4.45 -13.74 -15.78
N ASN A 171 -4.51 -13.02 -14.64
CA ASN A 171 -5.60 -13.13 -13.68
C ASN A 171 -6.95 -12.82 -14.34
N THR A 172 -7.06 -11.72 -15.08
CA THR A 172 -8.29 -11.34 -15.79
C THR A 172 -8.72 -12.39 -16.80
N VAL A 173 -7.78 -12.91 -17.60
CA VAL A 173 -8.09 -13.96 -18.60
C VAL A 173 -8.50 -15.25 -17.91
N LEU A 174 -7.79 -15.68 -16.88
CA LEU A 174 -8.13 -16.89 -16.12
C LEU A 174 -9.48 -16.74 -15.38
N ASN A 175 -9.79 -15.56 -14.86
CA ASN A 175 -11.09 -15.27 -14.27
C ASN A 175 -12.20 -15.46 -15.31
N ASP A 176 -12.06 -14.89 -16.50
CA ASP A 176 -13.06 -15.02 -17.56
C ASP A 176 -13.27 -16.49 -17.98
N ILE A 177 -12.20 -17.27 -18.05
CA ILE A 177 -12.26 -18.69 -18.42
C ILE A 177 -12.86 -19.53 -17.29
N LEU A 178 -12.35 -19.39 -16.06
CA LEU A 178 -12.68 -20.31 -14.96
C LEU A 178 -13.97 -19.93 -14.22
N ILE A 179 -14.27 -18.63 -14.10
CA ILE A 179 -15.52 -18.19 -13.47
C ILE A 179 -16.71 -18.56 -14.34
N PHE A 180 -16.65 -18.26 -15.64
CA PHE A 180 -17.79 -18.39 -16.56
C PHE A 180 -17.80 -19.69 -17.37
N GLY A 181 -16.76 -20.52 -17.26
CA GLY A 181 -16.70 -21.80 -17.95
C GLY A 181 -16.51 -21.68 -19.46
N LYS A 182 -15.52 -20.89 -19.90
CA LYS A 182 -15.14 -20.74 -21.31
C LYS A 182 -14.03 -21.72 -21.73
N CYS A 183 -13.75 -21.79 -23.01
CA CYS A 183 -12.66 -22.59 -23.58
C CYS A 183 -12.68 -24.09 -23.18
N GLY A 184 -13.88 -24.69 -22.95
CA GLY A 184 -14.02 -26.11 -22.59
C GLY A 184 -13.88 -26.41 -21.09
N PHE A 185 -13.68 -25.42 -20.25
CA PHE A 185 -13.71 -25.56 -18.78
C PHE A 185 -15.14 -25.45 -18.25
N ALA A 186 -15.46 -26.19 -17.19
CA ALA A 186 -16.70 -26.02 -16.46
C ALA A 186 -16.70 -24.71 -15.68
N ALA A 187 -17.83 -24.02 -15.55
CA ALA A 187 -17.99 -22.83 -14.75
C ALA A 187 -17.75 -23.16 -13.27
N MET A 188 -16.69 -22.57 -12.67
CA MET A 188 -16.28 -22.83 -11.29
C MET A 188 -16.68 -21.71 -10.32
N GLY A 189 -17.24 -20.61 -10.84
CA GLY A 189 -17.67 -19.47 -10.00
C GLY A 189 -16.56 -18.92 -9.10
N ALA A 190 -16.85 -18.75 -7.80
CA ALA A 190 -15.87 -18.22 -6.83
C ALA A 190 -14.61 -19.08 -6.70
N THR A 191 -14.70 -20.40 -6.84
CA THR A 191 -13.54 -21.30 -6.85
C THR A 191 -12.62 -21.01 -8.02
N GLY A 192 -13.18 -20.74 -9.21
CA GLY A 192 -12.43 -20.33 -10.40
C GLY A 192 -11.65 -19.03 -10.17
N ALA A 193 -12.28 -18.03 -9.53
CA ALA A 193 -11.60 -16.78 -9.15
C ALA A 193 -10.42 -17.02 -8.19
N GLY A 194 -10.59 -17.91 -7.21
CA GLY A 194 -9.52 -18.29 -6.28
C GLY A 194 -8.33 -18.95 -6.99
N ILE A 195 -8.59 -19.89 -7.91
CA ILE A 195 -7.55 -20.57 -8.70
C ILE A 195 -6.82 -19.57 -9.60
N ALA A 196 -7.56 -18.68 -10.29
CA ALA A 196 -6.98 -17.64 -11.13
C ALA A 196 -6.03 -16.72 -10.33
N THR A 197 -6.44 -16.34 -9.11
CA THR A 197 -5.62 -15.52 -8.21
C THR A 197 -4.35 -16.25 -7.78
N VAL A 198 -4.43 -17.52 -7.42
CA VAL A 198 -3.25 -18.32 -7.04
C VAL A 198 -2.27 -18.43 -8.21
N LEU A 199 -2.76 -18.84 -9.39
CA LEU A 199 -1.89 -19.02 -10.56
C LEU A 199 -1.20 -17.72 -10.97
N SER A 200 -1.93 -16.61 -10.99
CA SER A 200 -1.37 -15.31 -11.34
C SER A 200 -0.34 -14.81 -10.34
N GLN A 201 -0.53 -15.05 -9.04
CA GLN A 201 0.47 -14.72 -8.02
C GLN A 201 1.75 -15.57 -8.16
N TRP A 202 1.63 -16.85 -8.47
CA TRP A 202 2.79 -17.68 -8.77
C TRP A 202 3.52 -17.22 -10.03
N VAL A 203 2.81 -16.86 -11.10
CA VAL A 203 3.43 -16.31 -12.31
C VAL A 203 4.15 -15.00 -12.02
N ASN A 204 3.55 -14.09 -11.22
CA ASN A 204 4.22 -12.88 -10.78
C ASN A 204 5.56 -13.19 -10.08
N PHE A 205 5.55 -14.09 -9.11
CA PHE A 205 6.74 -14.46 -8.36
C PHE A 205 7.80 -15.14 -9.25
N LEU A 206 7.40 -16.07 -10.12
CA LEU A 206 8.31 -16.74 -11.05
C LEU A 206 8.94 -15.78 -12.06
N LEU A 207 8.17 -14.82 -12.58
CA LEU A 207 8.72 -13.75 -13.45
C LEU A 207 9.73 -12.89 -12.69
N MET A 208 9.44 -12.55 -11.42
CA MET A 208 10.38 -11.82 -10.58
C MET A 208 11.67 -12.60 -10.34
N LEU A 209 11.59 -13.92 -10.12
CA LEU A 209 12.78 -14.78 -10.00
C LEU A 209 13.55 -14.86 -11.31
N LEU A 210 12.86 -14.94 -12.44
CA LEU A 210 13.48 -14.95 -13.76
C LEU A 210 14.24 -13.63 -14.03
N PHE A 211 13.62 -12.49 -13.69
CA PHE A 211 14.28 -11.19 -13.79
C PHE A 211 15.46 -11.08 -12.82
N CYS A 212 15.37 -11.67 -11.63
CA CYS A 212 16.47 -11.71 -10.67
C CYS A 212 17.68 -12.49 -11.22
N ARG A 213 17.45 -13.58 -11.94
CA ARG A 213 18.54 -14.32 -12.62
C ARG A 213 19.21 -13.52 -13.73
N LYS A 214 18.43 -12.82 -14.56
CA LYS A 214 18.95 -12.02 -15.68
C LYS A 214 19.56 -10.69 -15.24
N THR A 215 19.04 -10.10 -14.21
CA THR A 215 19.41 -8.75 -13.76
C THR A 215 19.39 -8.70 -12.22
N PRO A 216 20.41 -9.27 -11.56
CA PRO A 216 20.43 -9.35 -10.11
C PRO A 216 20.20 -7.98 -9.45
N PRO A 217 19.24 -7.85 -8.51
CA PRO A 217 19.02 -6.62 -7.77
C PRO A 217 19.96 -6.46 -6.58
N LEU A 218 20.61 -7.56 -6.17
CA LEU A 218 21.52 -7.59 -5.03
C LEU A 218 22.96 -7.58 -5.53
N PRO A 219 23.88 -6.88 -4.84
CA PRO A 219 25.30 -6.92 -5.17
C PRO A 219 25.86 -8.34 -5.04
N ALA A 220 26.95 -8.60 -5.78
CA ALA A 220 27.66 -9.87 -5.72
C ALA A 220 28.12 -10.20 -4.28
N ALA A 221 28.24 -11.48 -3.95
CA ALA A 221 28.76 -11.89 -2.67
C ALA A 221 30.28 -11.70 -2.65
N ASP A 222 30.79 -10.89 -1.76
CA ASP A 222 32.24 -10.69 -1.54
C ASP A 222 32.83 -11.88 -0.76
N GLY A 223 32.60 -13.06 -0.94
CA GLY A 223 33.21 -14.24 -0.32
C GLY A 223 33.55 -14.14 1.18
N ARG A 224 33.52 -12.94 1.75
CA ARG A 224 33.79 -12.67 3.17
C ARG A 224 32.58 -13.05 4.02
N ARG A 225 32.74 -14.06 4.84
CA ARG A 225 31.79 -14.40 5.91
C ARG A 225 31.82 -13.28 6.96
N THR A 226 30.90 -12.34 6.88
CA THR A 226 30.73 -11.37 7.96
C THR A 226 30.08 -12.06 9.16
N PRO A 227 30.67 -11.92 10.37
CA PRO A 227 30.10 -12.54 11.57
C PRO A 227 28.70 -11.98 11.87
N PRO A 228 27.85 -12.75 12.57
CA PRO A 228 26.54 -12.27 12.97
C PRO A 228 26.68 -11.10 13.95
N VAL A 229 26.18 -9.94 13.58
CA VAL A 229 26.16 -8.76 14.44
C VAL A 229 25.10 -8.95 15.53
N ARG A 230 25.51 -9.00 16.79
CA ARG A 230 24.60 -9.01 17.96
C ARG A 230 23.73 -7.74 17.97
N GLY A 231 22.45 -7.87 18.35
CA GLY A 231 21.53 -6.72 18.44
C GLY A 231 20.72 -6.39 17.18
N ARG A 232 21.02 -6.98 16.04
CA ARG A 232 20.35 -6.70 14.77
C ARG A 232 18.87 -7.10 14.74
N GLY A 233 18.52 -8.21 15.39
CA GLY A 233 17.12 -8.61 15.57
C GLY A 233 16.30 -7.55 16.33
N ARG A 234 16.91 -6.93 17.36
CA ARG A 234 16.28 -5.83 18.10
C ARG A 234 16.09 -4.59 17.22
N GLN A 235 17.08 -4.25 16.40
CA GLN A 235 16.96 -3.12 15.45
C GLN A 235 15.88 -3.39 14.41
N HIS A 236 15.80 -4.59 13.87
CA HIS A 236 14.79 -5.01 12.93
C HIS A 236 13.38 -4.92 13.54
N LEU A 237 13.20 -5.49 14.73
CA LEU A 237 11.94 -5.46 15.46
C LEU A 237 11.52 -4.03 15.85
N ALA A 238 12.47 -3.18 16.23
CA ALA A 238 12.24 -1.79 16.55
C ALA A 238 11.76 -0.95 15.35
N MET A 239 12.04 -1.39 14.12
CA MET A 239 11.48 -0.78 12.90
C MET A 239 10.17 -1.42 12.48
N LEU A 240 10.06 -2.74 12.59
CA LEU A 240 8.90 -3.50 12.12
C LEU A 240 7.67 -3.27 12.99
N LEU A 241 7.82 -3.33 14.33
CA LEU A 241 6.69 -3.23 15.24
C LEU A 241 5.93 -1.89 15.14
N PRO A 242 6.60 -0.71 15.10
CA PRO A 242 5.89 0.54 14.89
C PRO A 242 5.19 0.63 13.53
N LEU A 243 5.76 0.05 12.46
CA LEU A 243 5.10 0.01 11.16
C LEU A 243 3.86 -0.86 11.16
N LEU A 244 3.91 -2.03 11.80
CA LEU A 244 2.73 -2.90 11.96
C LEU A 244 1.63 -2.19 12.76
N ILE A 245 1.98 -1.55 13.87
CA ILE A 245 1.01 -0.78 14.66
C ILE A 245 0.41 0.36 13.82
N CYS A 246 1.23 1.08 13.06
CA CYS A 246 0.80 2.14 12.16
C CYS A 246 -0.25 1.63 11.14
N GLU A 247 0.07 0.55 10.43
CA GLU A 247 -0.82 -0.01 9.40
C GLU A 247 -2.14 -0.55 9.99
N VAL A 248 -2.07 -1.24 11.14
CA VAL A 248 -3.27 -1.74 11.84
C VAL A 248 -4.13 -0.58 12.34
N THR A 249 -3.52 0.40 12.96
CA THR A 249 -4.24 1.56 13.53
C THR A 249 -4.87 2.42 12.44
N TRP A 250 -4.17 2.58 11.31
CA TRP A 250 -4.70 3.25 10.13
C TRP A 250 -5.91 2.51 9.55
N SER A 251 -5.79 1.19 9.37
CA SER A 251 -6.89 0.36 8.86
C SER A 251 -8.12 0.40 9.78
N LEU A 252 -7.92 0.39 11.10
CA LEU A 252 -9.01 0.54 12.06
C LEU A 252 -9.66 1.94 11.96
N GLY A 253 -8.87 2.99 11.79
CA GLY A 253 -9.36 4.36 11.59
C GLY A 253 -10.26 4.50 10.37
N GLU A 254 -9.84 3.95 9.22
CA GLU A 254 -10.64 3.91 7.99
C GLU A 254 -11.98 3.17 8.19
N ASN A 255 -12.00 2.08 8.97
CA ASN A 255 -13.23 1.38 9.30
C ASN A 255 -14.17 2.23 10.20
N VAL A 256 -13.61 2.99 11.14
CA VAL A 256 -14.41 3.92 11.97
C VAL A 256 -14.99 5.04 11.10
N TYR A 257 -14.22 5.60 10.15
CA TYR A 257 -14.73 6.60 9.19
C TYR A 257 -15.88 6.05 8.36
N ALA A 258 -15.71 4.84 7.81
CA ALA A 258 -16.77 4.16 7.08
C ALA A 258 -18.03 3.94 7.94
N ALA A 259 -17.88 3.61 9.20
CA ALA A 259 -18.99 3.46 10.15
C ALA A 259 -19.71 4.80 10.45
N ILE A 260 -18.95 5.91 10.57
CA ILE A 260 -19.51 7.25 10.71
C ILE A 260 -20.37 7.59 9.49
N TYR A 261 -19.83 7.42 8.26
CA TYR A 261 -20.57 7.69 7.04
C TYR A 261 -21.80 6.81 6.88
N GLY A 262 -21.69 5.52 7.23
CA GLY A 262 -22.81 4.57 7.19
C GLY A 262 -23.97 4.96 8.12
N ARG A 263 -23.67 5.55 9.28
CA ARG A 263 -24.70 6.02 10.23
C ARG A 263 -25.30 7.38 9.86
N MET A 264 -24.67 8.14 8.94
CA MET A 264 -25.22 9.41 8.45
C MET A 264 -26.30 9.22 7.38
N GLY A 265 -26.50 7.99 6.88
CA GLY A 265 -27.55 7.65 5.93
C GLY A 265 -27.01 7.04 4.63
N THR A 266 -27.95 6.49 3.86
CA THR A 266 -27.66 5.80 2.59
C THR A 266 -27.03 6.70 1.54
N ASP A 267 -27.52 7.94 1.42
CA ASP A 267 -27.01 8.92 0.43
C ASP A 267 -25.59 9.34 0.76
N ALA A 268 -25.26 9.50 2.04
CA ALA A 268 -23.91 9.80 2.50
C ALA A 268 -22.95 8.66 2.19
N SER A 269 -23.34 7.42 2.48
CA SER A 269 -22.56 6.22 2.15
C SER A 269 -22.37 6.04 0.65
N ALA A 270 -23.42 6.25 -0.15
CA ALA A 270 -23.37 6.17 -1.60
C ALA A 270 -22.42 7.22 -2.17
N ALA A 271 -22.54 8.48 -1.74
CA ALA A 271 -21.66 9.55 -2.17
C ALA A 271 -20.18 9.28 -1.83
N MET A 272 -19.89 8.76 -0.64
CA MET A 272 -18.52 8.35 -0.26
C MET A 272 -17.99 7.22 -1.13
N THR A 273 -18.83 6.23 -1.44
CA THR A 273 -18.46 5.11 -2.32
C THR A 273 -18.09 5.61 -3.72
N LEU A 274 -18.87 6.58 -4.26
CA LEU A 274 -18.58 7.16 -5.56
C LEU A 274 -17.30 8.02 -5.58
N THR A 275 -16.87 8.55 -4.45
CA THR A 275 -15.61 9.33 -4.38
C THR A 275 -14.36 8.45 -4.29
N ALA A 276 -14.46 7.24 -3.80
CA ALA A 276 -13.32 6.34 -3.52
C ALA A 276 -12.43 6.07 -4.76
N PRO A 277 -12.96 5.81 -5.98
CA PRO A 277 -12.13 5.61 -7.17
C PRO A 277 -11.27 6.83 -7.52
N VAL A 278 -11.83 8.04 -7.40
CA VAL A 278 -11.11 9.28 -7.69
C VAL A 278 -9.98 9.50 -6.68
N GLN A 279 -10.26 9.28 -5.39
CA GLN A 279 -9.26 9.35 -4.33
C GLN A 279 -8.14 8.33 -4.57
N GLY A 280 -8.48 7.10 -4.94
CA GLY A 280 -7.53 6.04 -5.26
C GLY A 280 -6.64 6.39 -6.45
N LEU A 281 -7.18 7.01 -7.50
CA LEU A 281 -6.42 7.47 -8.67
C LEU A 281 -5.40 8.56 -8.30
N VAL A 282 -5.81 9.58 -7.51
CA VAL A 282 -4.91 10.66 -7.09
C VAL A 282 -3.76 10.13 -6.23
N ILE A 283 -4.07 9.29 -5.24
CA ILE A 283 -3.07 8.68 -4.36
C ILE A 283 -2.18 7.72 -5.16
N GLY A 284 -2.76 6.87 -6.01
CA GLY A 284 -2.02 5.92 -6.85
C GLY A 284 -1.06 6.60 -7.82
N ALA A 285 -1.46 7.72 -8.42
CA ALA A 285 -0.60 8.49 -9.33
C ALA A 285 0.63 9.09 -8.63
N LEU A 286 0.53 9.43 -7.35
CA LEU A 286 1.60 10.10 -6.60
C LEU A 286 2.31 9.20 -5.59
N CYS A 287 1.83 7.97 -5.33
CA CYS A 287 2.48 7.02 -4.42
C CYS A 287 3.91 6.66 -4.87
N GLY A 288 4.16 6.70 -6.17
CA GLY A 288 5.51 6.48 -6.73
C GLY A 288 6.54 7.49 -6.22
N LEU A 289 6.15 8.74 -5.95
CA LEU A 289 7.05 9.74 -5.34
C LEU A 289 7.43 9.36 -3.91
N SER A 290 6.51 8.82 -3.13
CA SER A 290 6.79 8.32 -1.78
C SER A 290 7.79 7.16 -1.82
N GLN A 291 7.61 6.21 -2.74
CA GLN A 291 8.53 5.08 -2.92
C GLN A 291 9.92 5.54 -3.40
N ALA A 292 9.97 6.46 -4.36
CA ALA A 292 11.23 7.07 -4.82
C ALA A 292 11.94 7.82 -3.68
N ALA A 293 11.19 8.53 -2.84
CA ALA A 293 11.71 9.24 -1.69
C ALA A 293 12.39 8.28 -0.70
N GLY A 294 11.75 7.17 -0.36
CA GLY A 294 12.33 6.15 0.52
C GLY A 294 13.68 5.62 0.02
N VAL A 295 13.79 5.34 -1.28
CA VAL A 295 15.02 4.84 -1.90
C VAL A 295 16.11 5.92 -1.96
N ILE A 296 15.79 7.11 -2.49
CA ILE A 296 16.76 8.18 -2.72
C ILE A 296 17.30 8.72 -1.40
N VAL A 297 16.41 9.02 -0.46
CA VAL A 297 16.79 9.55 0.85
C VAL A 297 17.51 8.48 1.67
N GLY A 298 17.03 7.23 1.64
CA GLY A 298 17.67 6.11 2.34
C GLY A 298 19.11 5.89 1.87
N LYS A 299 19.38 5.91 0.56
CA LYS A 299 20.74 5.78 0.02
C LYS A 299 21.66 6.93 0.49
N ARG A 300 21.17 8.17 0.47
CA ARG A 300 21.97 9.33 0.91
C ARG A 300 22.24 9.33 2.41
N LEU A 301 21.28 8.91 3.22
CA LEU A 301 21.50 8.69 4.64
C LEU A 301 22.53 7.58 4.89
N GLY A 302 22.44 6.51 4.12
CA GLY A 302 23.41 5.41 4.17
C GLY A 302 24.82 5.87 3.88
N SER A 303 25.04 6.70 2.85
CA SER A 303 26.36 7.26 2.52
C SER A 303 26.90 8.27 3.54
N GLY A 304 26.07 8.67 4.52
CA GLY A 304 26.45 9.64 5.55
C GLY A 304 26.26 11.10 5.13
N ASP A 305 25.68 11.36 3.94
CA ASP A 305 25.43 12.71 3.45
C ASP A 305 24.01 13.18 3.87
N GLU A 306 23.90 13.63 5.12
CA GLU A 306 22.64 14.10 5.69
C GLU A 306 22.11 15.36 4.99
N ASP A 307 22.99 16.25 4.54
CA ASP A 307 22.58 17.47 3.85
C ASP A 307 22.02 17.17 2.46
N ALA A 308 22.63 16.26 1.72
CA ALA A 308 22.08 15.81 0.44
C ALA A 308 20.76 15.05 0.65
N ALA A 309 20.62 14.26 1.72
CA ALA A 309 19.37 13.58 2.06
C ALA A 309 18.25 14.59 2.35
N TYR A 310 18.55 15.61 3.14
CA TYR A 310 17.61 16.69 3.46
C TYR A 310 17.22 17.51 2.22
N ALA A 311 18.19 17.88 1.39
CA ALA A 311 17.95 18.62 0.15
C ALA A 311 17.09 17.79 -0.84
N ALA A 312 17.34 16.47 -0.95
CA ALA A 312 16.50 15.58 -1.75
C ALA A 312 15.07 15.52 -1.22
N GLY A 313 14.88 15.38 0.08
CA GLY A 313 13.56 15.40 0.71
C GLY A 313 12.79 16.68 0.39
N LYS A 314 13.42 17.85 0.51
CA LYS A 314 12.79 19.14 0.14
C LYS A 314 12.34 19.17 -1.33
N ARG A 315 13.17 18.73 -2.26
CA ARG A 315 12.83 18.70 -3.69
C ARG A 315 11.67 17.74 -3.98
N LEU A 316 11.66 16.58 -3.35
CA LEU A 316 10.58 15.60 -3.50
C LEU A 316 9.24 16.14 -2.97
N LEU A 317 9.26 16.90 -1.86
CA LEU A 317 8.07 17.58 -1.35
C LEU A 317 7.56 18.65 -2.33
N VAL A 318 8.45 19.42 -2.97
CA VAL A 318 8.05 20.39 -3.99
C VAL A 318 7.41 19.71 -5.20
N TYR A 319 8.00 18.60 -5.68
CA TYR A 319 7.41 17.82 -6.79
C TYR A 319 6.05 17.23 -6.39
N GLY A 320 5.94 16.73 -5.17
CA GLY A 320 4.68 16.23 -4.62
C GLY A 320 3.61 17.31 -4.50
N ALA A 321 3.98 18.49 -4.01
CA ALA A 321 3.08 19.65 -3.90
C ALA A 321 2.56 20.09 -5.28
N ALA A 322 3.45 20.21 -6.27
CA ALA A 322 3.09 20.57 -7.63
C ALA A 322 2.17 19.53 -8.27
N GLY A 323 2.50 18.24 -8.15
CA GLY A 323 1.67 17.15 -8.66
C GLY A 323 0.31 17.07 -7.97
N ALA A 324 0.27 17.23 -6.65
CA ALA A 324 -0.97 17.22 -5.90
C ALA A 324 -1.86 18.42 -6.23
N ALA A 325 -1.31 19.62 -6.35
CA ALA A 325 -2.05 20.80 -6.76
C ALA A 325 -2.66 20.63 -8.16
N LEU A 326 -1.88 20.12 -9.13
CA LEU A 326 -2.37 19.83 -10.47
C LEU A 326 -3.53 18.82 -10.45
N LEU A 327 -3.38 17.70 -9.74
CA LEU A 327 -4.44 16.68 -9.65
C LEU A 327 -5.66 17.21 -8.89
N SER A 328 -5.49 18.03 -7.85
CA SER A 328 -6.60 18.65 -7.14
C SER A 328 -7.43 19.57 -8.07
N VAL A 329 -6.77 20.40 -8.89
CA VAL A 329 -7.46 21.22 -9.89
C VAL A 329 -8.21 20.33 -10.89
N LEU A 330 -7.58 19.26 -11.39
CA LEU A 330 -8.25 18.32 -12.31
C LEU A 330 -9.46 17.64 -11.67
N VAL A 331 -9.37 17.24 -10.40
CA VAL A 331 -10.51 16.65 -9.67
C VAL A 331 -11.67 17.61 -9.61
N VAL A 332 -11.43 18.89 -9.29
CA VAL A 332 -12.51 19.90 -9.24
C VAL A 332 -13.12 20.12 -10.62
N LEU A 333 -12.30 20.29 -11.66
CA LEU A 333 -12.77 20.55 -13.03
C LEU A 333 -13.57 19.37 -13.60
N LEU A 334 -13.12 18.13 -13.33
CA LEU A 334 -13.73 16.93 -13.90
C LEU A 334 -14.85 16.35 -13.02
N SER A 335 -15.00 16.81 -11.77
CA SER A 335 -15.99 16.29 -10.82
C SER A 335 -17.42 16.33 -11.35
N GLY A 336 -17.79 17.40 -12.08
CA GLY A 336 -19.10 17.53 -12.71
C GLY A 336 -19.38 16.46 -13.77
N VAL A 337 -18.41 16.25 -14.68
CA VAL A 337 -18.52 15.22 -15.73
C VAL A 337 -18.50 13.81 -15.13
N TYR A 338 -17.66 13.60 -14.11
CA TYR A 338 -17.54 12.31 -13.43
C TYR A 338 -18.85 11.84 -12.80
N VAL A 339 -19.56 12.72 -12.08
CA VAL A 339 -20.79 12.32 -11.40
C VAL A 339 -21.94 12.02 -12.36
N GLU A 340 -21.94 12.61 -13.56
CA GLU A 340 -22.96 12.34 -14.58
C GLU A 340 -22.85 10.94 -15.21
N ILE A 341 -21.73 10.26 -15.08
CA ILE A 341 -21.55 8.87 -15.53
C ILE A 341 -22.46 7.92 -14.77
N TYR A 342 -22.82 8.28 -13.52
CA TYR A 342 -23.58 7.42 -12.62
C TYR A 342 -25.08 7.70 -12.68
N GLN A 343 -25.88 6.62 -12.72
CA GLN A 343 -27.33 6.68 -12.64
C GLN A 343 -27.80 6.63 -11.17
N VAL A 344 -27.62 7.74 -10.47
CA VAL A 344 -28.03 7.93 -9.08
C VAL A 344 -28.85 9.22 -8.96
N GLU A 345 -29.56 9.37 -7.85
CA GLU A 345 -30.34 10.58 -7.58
C GLU A 345 -29.49 11.85 -7.58
N ASP A 346 -30.05 12.97 -8.01
CA ASP A 346 -29.35 14.25 -8.11
C ASP A 346 -28.81 14.75 -6.76
N GLY A 347 -29.49 14.36 -5.66
CA GLY A 347 -29.02 14.60 -4.30
C GLY A 347 -27.63 13.96 -4.04
N VAL A 348 -27.49 12.68 -4.41
CA VAL A 348 -26.23 11.92 -4.26
C VAL A 348 -25.14 12.50 -5.18
N LYS A 349 -25.48 12.85 -6.43
CA LYS A 349 -24.53 13.50 -7.36
C LYS A 349 -23.98 14.80 -6.77
N ARG A 350 -24.86 15.63 -6.21
CA ARG A 350 -24.48 16.90 -5.57
C ARG A 350 -23.55 16.68 -4.38
N LEU A 351 -23.90 15.74 -3.49
CA LEU A 351 -23.08 15.39 -2.34
C LEU A 351 -21.71 14.86 -2.79
N THR A 352 -21.67 13.97 -3.78
CA THR A 352 -20.42 13.43 -4.34
C THR A 352 -19.51 14.53 -4.85
N ARG A 353 -20.06 15.51 -5.61
CA ARG A 353 -19.31 16.65 -6.13
C ARG A 353 -18.76 17.53 -5.01
N GLN A 354 -19.55 17.77 -3.96
CA GLN A 354 -19.12 18.55 -2.81
C GLN A 354 -18.00 17.85 -2.03
N ILE A 355 -18.10 16.51 -1.84
CA ILE A 355 -17.07 15.71 -1.19
C ILE A 355 -15.78 15.70 -2.03
N LEU A 356 -15.88 15.57 -3.37
CA LEU A 356 -14.71 15.65 -4.25
C LEU A 356 -14.04 17.04 -4.18
N THR A 357 -14.81 18.10 -4.03
CA THR A 357 -14.28 19.46 -3.84
C THR A 357 -13.57 19.57 -2.48
N ALA A 358 -14.18 19.06 -1.41
CA ALA A 358 -13.56 19.00 -0.08
C ALA A 358 -12.26 18.15 -0.09
N TYR A 359 -12.29 17.00 -0.79
CA TYR A 359 -11.10 16.17 -1.00
C TYR A 359 -9.99 16.94 -1.72
N ALA A 360 -10.31 17.64 -2.82
CA ALA A 360 -9.33 18.37 -3.61
C ALA A 360 -8.61 19.46 -2.79
N LEU A 361 -9.28 20.05 -1.80
CA LEU A 361 -8.66 21.02 -0.89
C LEU A 361 -7.66 20.37 0.07
N VAL A 362 -7.92 19.17 0.50
CA VAL A 362 -7.08 18.44 1.50
C VAL A 362 -6.06 17.50 0.82
N ALA A 363 -6.30 17.09 -0.42
CA ALA A 363 -5.44 16.15 -1.15
C ALA A 363 -3.96 16.56 -1.19
N PRO A 364 -3.57 17.85 -1.33
CA PRO A 364 -2.17 18.25 -1.23
C PRO A 364 -1.53 17.87 0.10
N CYS A 365 -2.23 18.09 1.23
CA CYS A 365 -1.73 17.70 2.55
C CYS A 365 -1.60 16.17 2.66
N LYS A 366 -2.58 15.41 2.16
CA LYS A 366 -2.58 13.95 2.15
C LYS A 366 -1.41 13.38 1.35
N VAL A 367 -1.17 13.90 0.16
CA VAL A 367 -0.04 13.50 -0.71
C VAL A 367 1.30 13.86 -0.07
N LEU A 368 1.42 15.08 0.45
CA LEU A 368 2.65 15.52 1.10
C LEU A 368 2.95 14.71 2.36
N ASN A 369 1.93 14.35 3.14
CA ASN A 369 2.06 13.46 4.28
C ASN A 369 2.49 12.05 3.85
N MET A 370 1.93 11.51 2.77
CA MET A 370 2.35 10.23 2.21
C MET A 370 3.82 10.24 1.77
N ILE A 371 4.31 11.30 1.11
CA ILE A 371 5.69 11.42 0.68
C ILE A 371 6.61 11.62 1.89
N LEU A 372 6.23 12.49 2.81
CA LEU A 372 7.04 12.85 3.97
C LEU A 372 7.07 11.73 5.01
N GLY A 373 5.91 11.28 5.47
CA GLY A 373 5.78 10.19 6.45
C GLY A 373 6.15 8.83 5.85
N GLY A 374 5.49 8.45 4.75
CA GLY A 374 5.64 7.13 4.13
C GLY A 374 6.97 6.91 3.41
N GLY A 375 7.57 7.97 2.83
CA GLY A 375 8.84 7.90 2.10
C GLY A 375 10.02 8.39 2.93
N ILE A 376 10.05 9.68 3.24
CA ILE A 376 11.24 10.37 3.77
C ILE A 376 11.52 9.97 5.22
N LEU A 377 10.57 10.16 6.14
CA LEU A 377 10.79 9.91 7.57
C LEU A 377 11.03 8.42 7.87
N ARG A 378 10.30 7.53 7.17
CA ARG A 378 10.52 6.07 7.30
C ARG A 378 11.94 5.68 6.88
N SER A 379 12.52 6.32 5.87
CA SER A 379 13.87 5.98 5.37
C SER A 379 14.98 6.21 6.40
N GLY A 380 14.75 7.05 7.42
CA GLY A 380 15.65 7.26 8.55
C GLY A 380 15.65 6.14 9.58
N GLY A 381 14.85 5.07 9.42
CA GLY A 381 14.78 3.92 10.33
C GLY A 381 14.14 4.19 11.70
N ARG A 382 13.71 5.43 11.98
CA ARG A 382 12.96 5.80 13.20
C ARG A 382 11.45 5.76 12.96
N THR A 383 10.94 4.58 12.63
CA THR A 383 9.52 4.36 12.27
C THR A 383 8.54 4.70 13.41
N ALA A 384 9.01 4.72 14.65
CA ALA A 384 8.20 5.14 15.80
C ALA A 384 7.70 6.60 15.71
N TYR A 385 8.44 7.50 15.05
CA TYR A 385 7.93 8.85 14.80
C TYR A 385 6.71 8.85 13.89
N VAL A 386 6.75 8.05 12.83
CA VAL A 386 5.63 7.94 11.88
C VAL A 386 4.42 7.34 12.58
N MET A 387 4.62 6.26 13.36
CA MET A 387 3.56 5.65 14.16
C MET A 387 2.91 6.67 15.12
N ALA A 388 3.71 7.46 15.84
CA ALA A 388 3.18 8.46 16.76
C ALA A 388 2.37 9.56 16.03
N ILE A 389 2.86 10.00 14.87
CA ILE A 389 2.18 11.00 14.04
C ILE A 389 0.85 10.47 13.54
N ASP A 390 0.81 9.23 13.04
CA ASP A 390 -0.39 8.58 12.54
C ASP A 390 -1.40 8.36 13.67
N LEU A 391 -0.95 7.92 14.84
CA LEU A 391 -1.80 7.71 15.99
C LEU A 391 -2.45 9.02 16.48
N VAL A 392 -1.66 10.08 16.62
CA VAL A 392 -2.15 11.40 17.03
C VAL A 392 -3.10 12.00 15.98
N GLY A 393 -2.77 11.87 14.69
CA GLY A 393 -3.61 12.37 13.61
C GLY A 393 -4.96 11.66 13.56
N THR A 394 -4.94 10.35 13.36
CA THR A 394 -6.16 9.58 13.12
C THR A 394 -7.00 9.45 14.41
N TRP A 395 -6.40 9.00 15.51
CA TRP A 395 -7.14 8.70 16.75
C TRP A 395 -7.25 9.88 17.70
N GLY A 396 -6.25 10.78 17.70
CA GLY A 396 -6.29 11.99 18.52
C GLY A 396 -7.12 13.11 17.92
N PHE A 397 -7.24 13.19 16.59
CA PHE A 397 -7.95 14.26 15.91
C PHE A 397 -9.03 13.77 14.95
N GLY A 398 -8.71 12.94 13.96
CA GLY A 398 -9.63 12.57 12.86
C GLY A 398 -10.90 11.89 13.35
N VAL A 399 -10.77 10.81 14.14
CA VAL A 399 -11.92 10.07 14.70
C VAL A 399 -12.77 10.97 15.61
N PRO A 400 -12.22 11.69 16.59
CA PRO A 400 -13.00 12.62 17.41
C PRO A 400 -13.68 13.72 16.59
N ALA A 401 -12.98 14.33 15.64
CA ALA A 401 -13.55 15.35 14.77
C ALA A 401 -14.72 14.82 13.94
N GLY A 402 -14.57 13.61 13.36
CA GLY A 402 -15.64 12.96 12.61
C GLY A 402 -16.88 12.67 13.47
N LEU A 403 -16.68 12.12 14.67
CA LEU A 403 -17.78 11.82 15.62
C LEU A 403 -18.51 13.09 16.07
N VAL A 404 -17.77 14.12 16.45
CA VAL A 404 -18.35 15.39 16.93
C VAL A 404 -19.10 16.11 15.81
N THR A 405 -18.52 16.21 14.64
CA THR A 405 -19.16 16.92 13.51
C THR A 405 -20.38 16.16 12.96
N ALA A 406 -20.35 14.83 12.96
CA ALA A 406 -21.45 14.01 12.47
C ALA A 406 -22.62 13.92 13.47
N PHE A 407 -22.32 13.71 14.76
CA PHE A 407 -23.37 13.32 15.71
C PHE A 407 -23.68 14.40 16.76
N VAL A 408 -22.76 15.33 17.07
CA VAL A 408 -23.03 16.45 17.98
C VAL A 408 -23.54 17.65 17.19
N PHE A 409 -22.83 18.02 16.12
CA PHE A 409 -23.22 19.16 15.27
C PHE A 409 -24.17 18.78 14.14
N ALA A 410 -24.38 17.49 13.88
CA ALA A 410 -25.26 16.97 12.83
C ALA A 410 -25.03 17.63 11.46
N LEU A 411 -23.75 17.85 11.11
CA LEU A 411 -23.37 18.51 9.85
C LEU A 411 -23.60 17.57 8.64
N PRO A 412 -23.90 18.13 7.46
CA PRO A 412 -23.92 17.34 6.20
C PRO A 412 -22.58 16.68 5.91
N ILE A 413 -22.62 15.53 5.22
CA ILE A 413 -21.42 14.68 4.94
C ILE A 413 -20.24 15.41 4.34
N PRO A 414 -20.36 16.39 3.41
CA PRO A 414 -19.20 17.08 2.88
C PRO A 414 -18.38 17.83 3.94
N TYR A 415 -19.07 18.40 4.94
CA TYR A 415 -18.42 19.11 6.05
C TYR A 415 -17.79 18.15 7.06
N VAL A 416 -18.46 17.03 7.34
CA VAL A 416 -17.92 15.96 8.20
C VAL A 416 -16.67 15.38 7.57
N TYR A 417 -16.71 15.06 6.26
CA TYR A 417 -15.57 14.58 5.50
C TYR A 417 -14.41 15.58 5.52
N PHE A 418 -14.69 16.87 5.30
CA PHE A 418 -13.67 17.91 5.36
C PHE A 418 -13.03 18.00 6.74
N ALA A 419 -13.86 18.06 7.79
CA ALA A 419 -13.40 18.21 9.18
C ALA A 419 -12.48 17.04 9.61
N LEU A 420 -12.90 15.79 9.37
CA LEU A 420 -12.05 14.65 9.71
C LEU A 420 -10.78 14.61 8.84
N SER A 421 -10.87 15.02 7.56
CA SER A 421 -9.72 15.04 6.65
C SER A 421 -8.67 16.10 7.03
N LEU A 422 -8.99 17.07 7.88
CA LEU A 422 -8.01 18.02 8.44
C LEU A 422 -6.93 17.31 9.28
N GLU A 423 -7.16 16.05 9.67
CA GLU A 423 -6.10 15.22 10.27
C GLU A 423 -4.85 15.15 9.40
N GLU A 424 -5.03 15.11 8.05
CA GLU A 424 -3.89 15.05 7.13
C GLU A 424 -3.06 16.33 7.16
N CYS A 425 -3.71 17.48 7.37
CA CYS A 425 -3.01 18.75 7.56
C CYS A 425 -2.25 18.77 8.89
N LEU A 426 -2.86 18.25 9.97
CA LEU A 426 -2.21 18.10 11.27
C LEU A 426 -1.00 17.16 11.17
N ARG A 427 -1.19 15.98 10.59
CA ARG A 427 -0.12 14.98 10.38
C ARG A 427 1.01 15.55 9.55
N PHE A 428 0.69 16.26 8.45
CA PHE A 428 1.70 16.93 7.63
C PHE A 428 2.45 18.01 8.42
N GLY A 429 1.76 18.82 9.22
CA GLY A 429 2.38 19.84 10.06
C GLY A 429 3.38 19.24 11.07
N ILE A 430 2.98 18.18 11.79
CA ILE A 430 3.85 17.46 12.74
C ILE A 430 5.02 16.81 12.00
N SER A 431 4.76 16.13 10.89
CA SER A 431 5.78 15.49 10.05
C SER A 431 6.81 16.52 9.55
N LEU A 432 6.36 17.71 9.14
CA LEU A 432 7.22 18.79 8.67
C LEU A 432 8.08 19.34 9.81
N ALA A 433 7.54 19.46 11.02
CA ALA A 433 8.30 19.86 12.20
C ALA A 433 9.39 18.83 12.55
N VAL A 434 9.07 17.54 12.50
CA VAL A 434 10.04 16.44 12.69
C VAL A 434 11.10 16.46 11.59
N PHE A 435 10.71 16.67 10.33
CA PHE A 435 11.61 16.76 9.19
C PHE A 435 12.60 17.91 9.36
N ARG A 436 12.13 19.12 9.70
CA ARG A 436 12.96 20.31 9.92
C ARG A 436 13.96 20.15 11.05
N ARG A 437 13.60 19.43 12.12
CA ARG A 437 14.49 19.16 13.27
C ARG A 437 15.59 18.16 12.97
N ARG A 438 15.58 17.49 11.81
CA ARG A 438 16.55 16.50 11.33
C ARG A 438 16.79 15.29 12.27
N ARG A 439 16.09 15.16 13.40
CA ARG A 439 16.24 14.07 14.37
C ARG A 439 15.76 12.70 13.87
N TRP A 440 15.04 12.66 12.75
CA TRP A 440 14.62 11.44 12.08
C TRP A 440 15.78 10.79 11.31
N MET A 441 16.81 11.54 10.95
CA MET A 441 17.97 11.06 10.22
C MET A 441 18.81 10.17 11.12
N ARG A 442 18.76 8.86 10.85
CA ARG A 442 19.60 7.89 11.54
C ARG A 442 20.24 6.99 10.50
N ARG A 443 21.57 6.93 10.54
CA ARG A 443 22.33 5.95 9.78
C ARG A 443 22.24 4.60 10.51
N LEU A 444 21.84 3.55 9.78
CA LEU A 444 21.89 2.20 10.30
C LEU A 444 23.36 1.76 10.36
N SER A 445 23.82 1.20 11.49
CA SER A 445 25.17 0.67 11.58
C SER A 445 25.32 -0.61 10.78
N ALA A 446 26.30 -0.63 9.87
CA ALA A 446 26.70 -1.84 9.15
C ALA A 446 27.64 -2.71 10.01
N HIS A 447 28.31 -2.10 10.98
CA HIS A 447 29.21 -2.76 11.93
C HIS A 447 28.61 -2.68 13.34
N ALA A 448 28.82 -3.71 14.16
CA ALA A 448 28.55 -3.62 15.59
C ALA A 448 29.68 -2.79 16.22
N ASP A 449 29.30 -1.72 16.90
CA ASP A 449 30.15 -1.09 17.93
C ASP A 449 30.18 -2.02 19.14
#